data_070251a5f8a9c27e9690b0b8883c5aff
#
_entry.id   070251a5f8a9c27e9690b0b8883c5aff
#
_cell.length_a   1.000
_cell.length_b   1.000
_cell.length_c   1.000
_cell.angle_alpha   90.00
_cell.angle_beta   90.00
_cell.angle_gamma   90.00
#
_symmetry.space_group_name_H-M   'P 1'
#
loop_
_entity.id
_entity.type
_entity.pdbx_description
1 polymer ?
#
loop_
_entity_poly.entity_id
_entity_poly.type
_entity_poly.pdbx_seq_one_letter_code
_entity_poly.pdbx_strand_id
1 'polypeptide(L)'
;LTGPASPVPVHSRESLTVRCSYQTGFETHKKYWCKGGFWKNCDIVIKTSGTEGETTSGRFSIRDEQTQQTFSVTMTGVTQEDEDTYFCGVERFWTADDMYEIKVTVLPGKVHIGEIHSDSPMLTKHHLQFLLMWGYPKALYL
;
A
#
# COMPACT_ATOMS: atom_id res chain seq x y z
N LEU A 1 9.19 15.46 1.86
CA LEU A 1 8.21 14.43 1.55
C LEU A 1 7.79 13.71 2.82
N THR A 2 6.51 13.62 3.05
CA THR A 2 5.94 12.96 4.21
C THR A 2 4.81 12.03 3.79
N GLY A 3 4.47 11.08 4.66
CA GLY A 3 3.39 10.13 4.39
C GLY A 3 2.85 9.55 5.70
N PRO A 4 2.05 8.48 5.61
CA PRO A 4 1.49 7.86 6.80
C PRO A 4 2.58 7.20 7.66
N ALA A 5 2.29 7.04 8.94
CA ALA A 5 3.16 6.28 9.82
C ALA A 5 3.15 4.80 9.43
N SER A 6 4.32 4.17 9.52
CA SER A 6 4.46 2.73 9.28
C SER A 6 4.34 1.94 10.57
N PRO A 7 3.91 0.68 10.53
CA PRO A 7 3.39 -0.02 9.36
C PRO A 7 1.97 0.39 9.00
N VAL A 8 1.62 0.30 7.73
CA VAL A 8 0.27 0.53 7.24
C VAL A 8 -0.38 -0.84 7.04
N PRO A 9 -1.42 -1.17 7.80
CA PRO A 9 -2.09 -2.46 7.65
C PRO A 9 -3.17 -2.40 6.58
N VAL A 10 -3.33 -3.50 5.86
CA VAL A 10 -4.42 -3.69 4.90
C VAL A 10 -4.82 -5.16 4.92
N HIS A 11 -6.12 -5.43 4.88
CA HIS A 11 -6.59 -6.81 4.79
C HIS A 11 -6.46 -7.34 3.37
N SER A 12 -6.13 -8.62 3.26
CA SER A 12 -6.08 -9.33 1.98
C SER A 12 -7.38 -9.13 1.22
N ARG A 13 -7.26 -8.88 -0.10
CA ARG A 13 -8.33 -8.63 -1.06
C ARG A 13 -8.95 -7.24 -1.00
N GLU A 14 -8.59 -6.43 -0.02
CA GLU A 14 -9.03 -5.03 0.04
C GLU A 14 -8.12 -4.14 -0.80
N SER A 15 -8.49 -2.89 -0.94
CA SER A 15 -7.68 -1.86 -1.58
C SER A 15 -6.98 -1.03 -0.53
N LEU A 16 -5.76 -0.60 -0.85
CA LEU A 16 -4.98 0.32 -0.02
C LEU A 16 -4.79 1.62 -0.78
N THR A 17 -5.05 2.74 -0.12
CA THR A 17 -4.70 4.07 -0.63
C THR A 17 -3.74 4.73 0.34
N VAL A 18 -2.61 5.20 -0.20
CA VAL A 18 -1.58 5.89 0.56
C VAL A 18 -1.44 7.30 -0.01
N ARG A 19 -1.34 8.30 0.88
CA ARG A 19 -1.12 9.70 0.48
C ARG A 19 0.24 10.17 0.95
N CYS A 20 0.97 10.78 0.03
CA CYS A 20 2.26 11.40 0.33
C CYS A 20 2.20 12.88 -0.01
N SER A 21 2.73 13.71 0.90
CA SER A 21 2.74 15.16 0.74
C SER A 21 4.14 15.63 0.41
N TYR A 22 4.26 16.51 -0.57
CA TYR A 22 5.54 17.06 -1.00
C TYR A 22 5.62 18.56 -0.80
N GLN A 23 6.82 19.08 -0.86
CA GLN A 23 7.08 20.51 -0.65
C GLN A 23 6.72 21.33 -1.89
N THR A 24 6.40 22.59 -1.66
CA THR A 24 6.23 23.57 -2.73
C THR A 24 7.45 23.60 -3.62
N GLY A 25 7.24 23.64 -4.90
CA GLY A 25 8.31 23.64 -5.91
C GLY A 25 8.44 22.30 -6.63
N PHE A 26 7.80 21.24 -6.14
CA PHE A 26 7.88 19.93 -6.77
C PHE A 26 6.62 19.56 -7.55
N GLU A 27 5.72 20.50 -7.80
CA GLU A 27 4.43 20.24 -8.44
C GLU A 27 4.58 19.55 -9.79
N THR A 28 5.56 19.96 -10.61
CA THR A 28 5.78 19.41 -11.95
C THR A 28 6.78 18.25 -11.98
N HIS A 29 7.34 17.89 -10.85
CA HIS A 29 8.24 16.74 -10.76
C HIS A 29 7.44 15.45 -10.82
N LYS A 30 8.01 14.40 -11.42
CA LYS A 30 7.39 13.10 -11.48
C LYS A 30 7.33 12.49 -10.09
N LYS A 31 6.18 11.91 -9.74
CA LYS A 31 5.95 11.20 -8.48
C LYS A 31 5.84 9.72 -8.77
N TYR A 32 6.30 8.90 -7.85
CA TYR A 32 6.25 7.47 -8.05
C TYR A 32 6.07 6.69 -6.75
N TRP A 33 5.73 5.45 -6.91
CA TRP A 33 5.65 4.45 -5.88
C TRP A 33 6.54 3.30 -6.28
N CYS A 34 7.48 2.91 -5.41
CA CYS A 34 8.35 1.79 -5.70
C CYS A 34 8.36 0.77 -4.58
N LYS A 35 8.63 -0.45 -4.93
CA LYS A 35 8.61 -1.61 -4.05
C LYS A 35 10.02 -2.15 -3.87
N GLY A 36 10.39 -2.45 -2.63
CA GLY A 36 11.67 -3.06 -2.30
C GLY A 36 12.32 -2.47 -1.08
N GLY A 37 13.33 -3.16 -0.55
CA GLY A 37 13.93 -2.86 0.74
C GLY A 37 14.83 -1.62 0.80
N PHE A 38 15.33 -1.14 -0.35
CA PHE A 38 16.28 -0.04 -0.40
C PHE A 38 15.85 1.07 -1.32
N TRP A 39 16.01 2.31 -0.85
CA TRP A 39 15.68 3.50 -1.64
C TRP A 39 16.49 3.61 -2.94
N LYS A 40 17.69 3.03 -3.02
CA LYS A 40 18.55 3.11 -4.21
C LYS A 40 18.20 2.11 -5.29
N ASN A 41 17.50 1.04 -4.97
CA ASN A 41 17.19 -0.03 -5.91
C ASN A 41 15.81 -0.63 -5.71
N CYS A 42 14.84 0.21 -5.34
CA CYS A 42 13.44 -0.22 -5.35
C CYS A 42 12.92 -0.28 -6.78
N ASP A 43 11.99 -1.17 -7.03
CA ASP A 43 11.36 -1.32 -8.34
C ASP A 43 10.18 -0.36 -8.46
N ILE A 44 10.24 0.54 -9.44
CA ILE A 44 9.15 1.47 -9.69
C ILE A 44 7.93 0.70 -10.17
N VAL A 45 6.86 0.79 -9.42
CA VAL A 45 5.59 0.12 -9.72
C VAL A 45 4.70 1.01 -10.57
N ILE A 46 4.66 2.30 -10.26
CA ILE A 46 3.88 3.28 -11.00
C ILE A 46 4.50 4.67 -10.84
N LYS A 47 4.40 5.48 -11.88
CA LYS A 47 5.02 6.80 -11.94
C LYS A 47 4.13 7.76 -12.72
N THR A 48 4.02 9.00 -12.25
CA THR A 48 3.30 10.07 -12.97
C THR A 48 4.16 10.65 -14.09
N SER A 49 3.52 11.39 -14.99
CA SER A 49 4.21 12.14 -16.04
C SER A 49 4.70 13.52 -15.58
N GLY A 50 4.41 13.92 -14.34
CA GLY A 50 4.70 15.26 -13.83
C GLY A 50 3.55 16.24 -14.05
N THR A 51 2.41 15.76 -14.55
CA THR A 51 1.20 16.56 -14.72
C THR A 51 0.14 16.13 -13.73
N GLU A 52 -0.83 17.00 -13.48
CA GLU A 52 -1.97 16.65 -12.64
C GLU A 52 -2.82 15.60 -13.32
N GLY A 53 -3.48 14.76 -12.51
CA GLY A 53 -4.37 13.73 -12.99
C GLY A 53 -3.94 12.35 -12.55
N GLU A 54 -4.67 11.37 -13.04
CA GLU A 54 -4.49 9.98 -12.63
C GLU A 54 -3.81 9.16 -13.72
N THR A 55 -2.86 8.34 -13.30
CA THR A 55 -2.21 7.33 -14.15
C THR A 55 -2.54 5.97 -13.55
N THR A 56 -2.96 5.02 -14.40
CA THR A 56 -3.33 3.67 -13.97
C THR A 56 -2.46 2.66 -14.72
N SER A 57 -1.98 1.66 -14.01
CA SER A 57 -1.23 0.55 -14.57
C SER A 57 -1.55 -0.72 -13.77
N GLY A 58 -2.29 -1.63 -14.38
CA GLY A 58 -2.74 -2.87 -13.73
C GLY A 58 -3.57 -2.57 -12.47
N ARG A 59 -3.13 -3.12 -11.34
CA ARG A 59 -3.81 -2.93 -10.05
C ARG A 59 -3.47 -1.61 -9.36
N PHE A 60 -2.57 -0.81 -9.94
CA PHE A 60 -2.07 0.40 -9.32
C PHE A 60 -2.60 1.63 -10.03
N SER A 61 -2.86 2.66 -9.26
CA SER A 61 -3.11 3.99 -9.78
C SER A 61 -2.38 5.01 -8.92
N ILE A 62 -1.99 6.11 -9.55
CA ILE A 62 -1.34 7.23 -8.87
C ILE A 62 -1.97 8.52 -9.36
N ARG A 63 -2.27 9.41 -8.43
CA ARG A 63 -2.88 10.70 -8.73
C ARG A 63 -2.10 11.81 -8.06
N ASP A 64 -1.63 12.75 -8.87
CA ASP A 64 -0.94 13.95 -8.38
C ASP A 64 -1.94 15.09 -8.29
N GLU A 65 -2.19 15.57 -7.07
CA GLU A 65 -3.04 16.71 -6.78
C GLU A 65 -2.14 17.92 -6.49
N GLN A 66 -1.71 18.60 -7.53
CA GLN A 66 -0.68 19.64 -7.47
C GLN A 66 -1.10 20.82 -6.60
N THR A 67 -2.37 21.20 -6.62
CA THR A 67 -2.86 22.31 -5.79
C THR A 67 -2.79 22.01 -4.31
N GLN A 68 -2.91 20.76 -3.92
CA GLN A 68 -2.82 20.31 -2.54
C GLN A 68 -1.42 19.81 -2.18
N GLN A 69 -0.52 19.71 -3.15
CA GLN A 69 0.84 19.22 -2.98
C GLN A 69 0.86 17.82 -2.36
N THR A 70 -0.05 16.97 -2.82
CA THR A 70 -0.14 15.57 -2.41
C THR A 70 -0.28 14.69 -3.63
N PHE A 71 0.22 13.48 -3.53
CA PHE A 71 -0.15 12.45 -4.48
C PHE A 71 -0.62 11.21 -3.72
N SER A 72 -1.56 10.51 -4.30
CA SER A 72 -2.12 9.31 -3.72
C SER A 72 -1.86 8.12 -4.62
N VAL A 73 -1.56 6.99 -4.00
CA VAL A 73 -1.34 5.72 -4.67
C VAL A 73 -2.39 4.75 -4.18
N THR A 74 -3.06 4.07 -5.11
CA THR A 74 -4.03 3.03 -4.78
C THR A 74 -3.56 1.71 -5.35
N MET A 75 -3.61 0.68 -4.52
CA MET A 75 -3.30 -0.69 -4.88
C MET A 75 -4.55 -1.52 -4.60
N THR A 76 -5.14 -2.10 -5.65
CA THR A 76 -6.36 -2.90 -5.54
C THR A 76 -6.04 -4.38 -5.41
N GLY A 77 -6.97 -5.14 -4.83
CA GLY A 77 -6.85 -6.59 -4.75
C GLY A 77 -5.59 -7.05 -4.04
N VAL A 78 -5.29 -6.46 -2.89
CA VAL A 78 -4.07 -6.73 -2.14
C VAL A 78 -3.97 -8.21 -1.76
N THR A 79 -2.78 -8.79 -1.92
CA THR A 79 -2.46 -10.15 -1.50
C THR A 79 -1.26 -10.15 -0.57
N GLN A 80 -0.95 -11.31 0.02
CA GLN A 80 0.21 -11.45 0.90
C GLN A 80 1.53 -11.10 0.22
N GLU A 81 1.61 -11.27 -1.10
CA GLU A 81 2.80 -10.93 -1.87
C GLU A 81 3.06 -9.42 -1.94
N ASP A 82 2.04 -8.63 -1.65
CA ASP A 82 2.15 -7.18 -1.63
C ASP A 82 2.75 -6.66 -0.31
N GLU A 83 2.87 -7.50 0.71
CA GLU A 83 3.54 -7.12 1.94
C GLU A 83 5.00 -6.87 1.68
N ASP A 84 5.43 -5.63 1.86
CA ASP A 84 6.80 -5.21 1.58
C ASP A 84 7.05 -3.80 2.12
N THR A 85 8.27 -3.36 1.95
CA THR A 85 8.63 -1.96 2.12
C THR A 85 8.47 -1.24 0.79
N TYR A 86 7.79 -0.12 0.83
CA TYR A 86 7.55 0.75 -0.33
C TYR A 86 8.09 2.13 -0.06
N PHE A 87 8.26 2.90 -1.13
CA PHE A 87 8.64 4.30 -1.03
C PHE A 87 7.74 5.16 -1.90
N CYS A 88 7.25 6.26 -1.32
CA CYS A 88 6.81 7.40 -2.10
C CYS A 88 8.07 8.11 -2.59
N GLY A 89 8.12 8.48 -3.85
CA GLY A 89 9.27 9.18 -4.39
C GLY A 89 8.90 10.38 -5.23
N VAL A 90 9.75 11.41 -5.16
CA VAL A 90 9.71 12.57 -6.04
C VAL A 90 11.02 12.60 -6.80
N GLU A 91 10.94 12.54 -8.14
CA GLU A 91 12.13 12.56 -8.99
C GLU A 91 12.76 13.95 -8.99
N ARG A 92 14.07 14.01 -8.79
CA ARG A 92 14.83 15.24 -8.85
C ARG A 92 15.92 15.10 -9.92
N PHE A 93 16.24 16.21 -10.59
CA PHE A 93 17.13 16.13 -11.75
C PHE A 93 18.62 16.13 -11.39
N TRP A 94 19.01 16.93 -10.40
CA TRP A 94 20.42 17.17 -10.12
C TRP A 94 20.89 16.60 -8.79
N THR A 95 19.99 16.03 -8.02
CA THR A 95 20.28 15.44 -6.72
C THR A 95 19.53 14.12 -6.60
N ALA A 96 19.80 13.38 -5.52
CA ALA A 96 19.05 12.17 -5.20
C ALA A 96 17.55 12.50 -5.07
N ASP A 97 16.71 11.55 -5.46
CA ASP A 97 15.27 11.66 -5.31
C ASP A 97 14.89 11.85 -3.84
N ASP A 98 13.80 12.56 -3.61
CA ASP A 98 13.21 12.65 -2.29
C ASP A 98 12.33 11.43 -2.08
N MET A 99 12.52 10.70 -0.98
CA MET A 99 11.84 9.43 -0.75
C MET A 99 11.35 9.30 0.69
N TYR A 100 10.18 8.68 0.85
CA TYR A 100 9.59 8.40 2.14
C TYR A 100 9.23 6.92 2.25
N GLU A 101 9.77 6.25 3.25
CA GLU A 101 9.59 4.81 3.44
C GLU A 101 8.26 4.49 4.10
N ILE A 102 7.55 3.51 3.55
CA ILE A 102 6.28 3.03 4.06
C ILE A 102 6.28 1.51 4.07
N LYS A 103 6.18 0.92 5.24
CA LYS A 103 6.03 -0.54 5.37
C LYS A 103 4.56 -0.89 5.32
N VAL A 104 4.21 -1.80 4.41
CA VAL A 104 2.84 -2.30 4.26
C VAL A 104 2.77 -3.72 4.82
N THR A 105 1.85 -3.92 5.75
CA THR A 105 1.56 -5.22 6.34
C THR A 105 0.23 -5.71 5.81
N VAL A 106 0.21 -6.92 5.27
CA VAL A 106 -1.02 -7.52 4.76
C VAL A 106 -1.56 -8.50 5.77
N LEU A 107 -2.75 -8.22 6.25
CA LEU A 107 -3.46 -9.03 7.22
C LEU A 107 -4.34 -10.06 6.50
N PRO A 108 -4.67 -11.18 7.14
CA PRO A 108 -5.58 -12.15 6.52
C PRO A 108 -6.92 -11.48 6.22
N GLY A 109 -7.62 -12.00 5.22
CA GLY A 109 -8.94 -11.50 4.85
C GLY A 109 -9.89 -11.57 6.03
N LYS A 110 -10.84 -10.62 6.10
CA LYS A 110 -11.83 -10.59 7.17
C LYS A 110 -12.71 -11.82 7.11
N VAL A 111 -12.89 -12.45 8.27
CA VAL A 111 -13.79 -13.61 8.42
C VAL A 111 -15.04 -13.11 9.12
N HIS A 112 -16.17 -13.19 8.42
CA HIS A 112 -17.48 -12.91 9.01
C HIS A 112 -18.07 -14.21 9.54
N ILE A 113 -18.36 -14.27 10.84
CA ILE A 113 -18.89 -15.47 11.47
C ILE A 113 -20.18 -15.94 10.78
N GLY A 114 -21.00 -15.01 10.29
CA GLY A 114 -22.22 -15.32 9.54
C GLY A 114 -21.99 -16.00 8.20
N GLU A 115 -20.77 -15.95 7.66
CA GLU A 115 -20.38 -16.59 6.41
C GLU A 115 -19.76 -17.96 6.61
N ILE A 116 -19.51 -18.33 7.86
CA ILE A 116 -19.01 -19.65 8.20
C ILE A 116 -20.20 -20.61 8.30
N HIS A 117 -20.51 -21.25 7.18
CA HIS A 117 -21.63 -22.17 7.09
C HIS A 117 -21.18 -23.60 7.37
N SER A 118 -22.13 -24.45 7.76
CA SER A 118 -21.89 -25.86 8.01
C SER A 118 -21.41 -26.65 6.80
N ASP A 119 -21.67 -26.14 5.60
CA ASP A 119 -21.22 -26.73 4.34
C ASP A 119 -19.80 -26.28 3.96
N SER A 120 -19.15 -25.44 4.79
CA SER A 120 -17.77 -25.01 4.61
C SER A 120 -16.92 -25.49 5.78
N PRO A 121 -16.68 -26.78 5.92
CA PRO A 121 -16.02 -27.34 7.11
C PRO A 121 -14.57 -26.87 7.27
N MET A 122 -13.95 -26.33 6.24
CA MET A 122 -12.61 -25.79 6.29
C MET A 122 -12.50 -24.52 7.14
N LEU A 123 -13.61 -23.82 7.36
CA LEU A 123 -13.69 -22.62 8.18
C LEU A 123 -14.25 -22.94 9.57
N THR A 124 -13.86 -24.06 10.12
CA THR A 124 -14.27 -24.49 11.44
C THR A 124 -13.48 -23.79 12.54
N LYS A 125 -13.89 -24.01 13.76
CA LYS A 125 -13.20 -23.53 14.94
C LYS A 125 -11.70 -23.90 14.94
N HIS A 126 -11.34 -25.06 14.40
CA HIS A 126 -9.96 -25.48 14.28
C HIS A 126 -9.15 -24.60 13.34
N HIS A 127 -9.74 -24.20 12.24
CA HIS A 127 -9.06 -23.32 11.27
C HIS A 127 -8.78 -21.95 11.88
N LEU A 128 -9.75 -21.37 12.59
CA LEU A 128 -9.56 -20.11 13.30
C LEU A 128 -8.50 -20.21 14.38
N GLN A 129 -8.50 -21.32 15.12
CA GLN A 129 -7.51 -21.58 16.15
C GLN A 129 -6.11 -21.71 15.57
N PHE A 130 -5.98 -22.35 14.42
CA PHE A 130 -4.71 -22.46 13.68
C PHE A 130 -4.17 -21.09 13.30
N LEU A 131 -5.02 -20.20 12.79
CA LEU A 131 -4.62 -18.83 12.45
C LEU A 131 -4.13 -18.05 13.67
N LEU A 132 -4.78 -18.25 14.82
CA LEU A 132 -4.38 -17.62 16.08
C LEU A 132 -3.01 -18.12 16.56
N MET A 133 -2.71 -19.41 16.37
CA MET A 133 -1.42 -19.99 16.74
C MET A 133 -0.25 -19.41 15.96
N TRP A 134 -0.49 -18.87 14.77
CA TRP A 134 0.54 -18.24 13.94
C TRP A 134 0.72 -16.76 14.25
N GLY A 135 0.21 -16.30 15.39
CA GLY A 135 0.50 -14.97 15.91
C GLY A 135 -0.38 -13.85 15.40
N TYR A 136 -1.50 -14.15 14.79
CA TYR A 136 -2.45 -13.11 14.38
C TYR A 136 -3.27 -12.64 15.58
N PRO A 137 -3.38 -11.33 15.81
CA PRO A 137 -4.16 -10.81 16.93
C PRO A 137 -5.63 -11.21 16.82
N LYS A 138 -6.25 -11.52 17.96
CA LYS A 138 -7.68 -11.89 17.99
C LYS A 138 -8.58 -10.83 17.37
N ALA A 139 -8.23 -9.57 17.52
CA ALA A 139 -9.01 -8.45 16.99
C ALA A 139 -9.17 -8.49 15.46
N LEU A 140 -8.32 -9.24 14.77
CA LEU A 140 -8.43 -9.39 13.31
C LEU A 140 -9.54 -10.34 12.87
N TYR A 141 -10.12 -11.11 13.80
CA TYR A 141 -11.12 -12.14 13.52
C TYR A 141 -12.52 -11.80 14.04
N LEU A 142 -12.65 -10.66 14.65
CA LEU A 142 -13.92 -10.19 15.23
C LEU A 142 -14.65 -9.20 14.33
#